data_81b2e6dc2e7e9a6494c4c7eb00ea3264
#
_entry.id   81b2e6dc2e7e9a6494c4c7eb00ea3264
#
_cell.length_a   1.000
_cell.length_b   1.000
_cell.length_c   1.000
_cell.angle_alpha   90.00
_cell.angle_beta   90.00
_cell.angle_gamma   90.00
#
_symmetry.space_group_name_H-M   'P 1'
#
loop_
_entity.id
_entity.type
_entity.pdbx_description
1 polymer ?
#
loop_
_entity_poly.entity_id
_entity_poly.type
_entity_poly.pdbx_seq_one_letter_code
_entity_poly.pdbx_strand_id
1 'polypeptide(L)'
;MIKVSQKCKTLEEGIKFMMAGAKADYVRMSTNNGLKELTGYSLEQTGKWDSNTRIINGKKYIKVVQENGVFCFIVKEDFKHFKKGDILKAAGYNAPALNSPRGNVLNGNYPIQWTGPLYLK
;
A
#
# COMPACT_ATOMS: atom_id res chain seq x y z
N MET A 1 11.84 -4.17 0.78
CA MET A 1 10.53 -4.34 0.14
C MET A 1 10.06 -5.76 0.21
N ILE A 2 8.76 -5.94 0.16
CA ILE A 2 8.08 -7.24 0.26
C ILE A 2 7.28 -7.45 -1.02
N LYS A 3 7.22 -8.69 -1.52
CA LYS A 3 6.35 -9.04 -2.63
C LYS A 3 5.03 -9.57 -2.09
N VAL A 4 3.92 -8.96 -2.53
CA VAL A 4 2.58 -9.42 -2.21
C VAL A 4 2.12 -10.35 -3.32
N SER A 5 1.90 -11.62 -3.01
CA SER A 5 1.65 -12.66 -4.01
C SER A 5 0.18 -13.03 -4.18
N GLN A 6 -0.67 -12.69 -3.21
CA GLN A 6 -2.05 -13.16 -3.16
C GLN A 6 -2.91 -12.56 -4.27
N LYS A 7 -3.70 -13.42 -4.92
CA LYS A 7 -4.80 -12.97 -5.77
C LYS A 7 -6.03 -12.79 -4.91
N CYS A 8 -6.78 -11.74 -5.17
CA CYS A 8 -7.96 -11.39 -4.37
C CYS A 8 -9.17 -11.18 -5.26
N LYS A 9 -10.35 -11.43 -4.72
CA LYS A 9 -11.61 -11.26 -5.45
C LYS A 9 -12.20 -9.86 -5.29
N THR A 10 -11.88 -9.18 -4.19
CA THR A 10 -12.41 -7.86 -3.88
C THR A 10 -11.28 -6.87 -3.65
N LEU A 11 -11.57 -5.58 -3.93
CA LEU A 11 -10.61 -4.51 -3.66
C LEU A 11 -10.26 -4.42 -2.18
N GLU A 12 -11.27 -4.59 -1.31
CA GLU A 12 -11.07 -4.54 0.13
C GLU A 12 -10.08 -5.58 0.62
N GLU A 13 -10.25 -6.83 0.17
CA GLU A 13 -9.33 -7.92 0.49
C GLU A 13 -7.92 -7.64 -0.02
N GLY A 14 -7.84 -7.19 -1.28
CA GLY A 14 -6.55 -6.86 -1.91
C GLY A 14 -5.81 -5.76 -1.18
N ILE A 15 -6.52 -4.73 -0.72
CA ILE A 15 -5.93 -3.64 0.05
C ILE A 15 -5.43 -4.14 1.40
N LYS A 16 -6.15 -5.05 2.05
CA LYS A 16 -5.70 -5.64 3.31
C LYS A 16 -4.37 -6.38 3.14
N PHE A 17 -4.22 -7.17 2.10
CA PHE A 17 -2.96 -7.87 1.82
C PHE A 17 -1.84 -6.90 1.50
N MET A 18 -2.13 -5.84 0.74
CA MET A 18 -1.14 -4.80 0.44
C MET A 18 -0.63 -4.15 1.72
N MET A 19 -1.53 -3.75 2.60
CA MET A 19 -1.15 -3.06 3.85
C MET A 19 -0.47 -4.01 4.83
N ALA A 20 -0.83 -5.29 4.84
CA ALA A 20 -0.12 -6.30 5.63
C ALA A 20 1.31 -6.49 5.12
N GLY A 21 1.51 -6.48 3.80
CA GLY A 21 2.84 -6.54 3.21
C GLY A 21 3.68 -5.31 3.54
N ALA A 22 3.09 -4.14 3.49
CA ALA A 22 3.76 -2.89 3.87
C ALA A 22 4.17 -2.89 5.35
N LYS A 23 3.29 -3.39 6.24
CA LYS A 23 3.60 -3.55 7.66
C LYS A 23 4.77 -4.51 7.87
N ALA A 24 4.76 -5.64 7.17
CA ALA A 24 5.86 -6.62 7.25
C ALA A 24 7.18 -6.01 6.77
N ASP A 25 7.15 -5.18 5.73
CA ASP A 25 8.35 -4.48 5.27
C ASP A 25 8.86 -3.50 6.33
N TYR A 26 7.97 -2.79 7.02
CA TYR A 26 8.34 -1.90 8.11
C TYR A 26 9.02 -2.66 9.25
N VAL A 27 8.44 -3.80 9.66
CA VAL A 27 9.02 -4.64 10.73
C VAL A 27 10.40 -5.16 10.30
N ARG A 28 10.52 -5.64 9.07
CA ARG A 28 11.79 -6.14 8.55
C ARG A 28 12.87 -5.06 8.56
N MET A 29 12.54 -3.86 8.11
CA MET A 29 13.46 -2.73 8.10
C MET A 29 13.84 -2.31 9.52
N SER A 30 12.87 -2.23 10.42
CA SER A 30 13.07 -1.78 11.81
C SER A 30 13.82 -2.79 12.66
N THR A 31 13.81 -4.07 12.29
CA THR A 31 14.54 -5.14 12.99
C THR A 31 15.82 -5.57 12.29
N ASN A 32 16.23 -4.85 11.26
CA ASN A 32 17.40 -5.19 10.45
C ASN A 32 17.33 -6.65 9.99
N ASN A 33 16.23 -7.03 9.31
CA ASN A 33 15.94 -8.38 8.83
C ASN A 33 15.86 -9.43 9.96
N GLY A 34 15.36 -9.02 11.12
CA GLY A 34 15.18 -9.91 12.27
C GLY A 34 16.40 -10.04 13.18
N LEU A 35 17.46 -9.27 12.94
CA LEU A 35 18.67 -9.32 13.75
C LEU A 35 18.53 -8.59 15.08
N LYS A 36 17.54 -7.77 15.25
CA LYS A 36 17.25 -7.06 16.51
C LYS A 36 15.75 -7.00 16.75
N GLU A 37 15.38 -6.78 18.02
CA GLU A 37 13.96 -6.68 18.39
C GLU A 37 13.40 -5.31 18.05
N LEU A 38 12.07 -5.24 17.88
CA LEU A 38 11.37 -3.97 17.81
C LEU A 38 11.43 -3.29 19.18
N THR A 39 11.83 -2.01 19.20
CA THR A 39 11.92 -1.24 20.43
C THR A 39 11.46 0.19 20.19
N GLY A 40 11.05 0.89 21.26
CA GLY A 40 10.74 2.31 21.25
C GLY A 40 9.73 2.69 20.17
N TYR A 41 10.12 3.65 19.33
CA TYR A 41 9.25 4.20 18.30
C TYR A 41 8.78 3.15 17.28
N SER A 42 9.67 2.26 16.84
CA SER A 42 9.29 1.26 15.84
C SER A 42 8.31 0.22 16.40
N LEU A 43 8.42 -0.14 17.66
CA LEU A 43 7.45 -1.03 18.32
C LEU A 43 6.09 -0.34 18.42
N GLU A 44 6.06 0.92 18.81
CA GLU A 44 4.83 1.71 18.90
C GLU A 44 4.16 1.85 17.53
N GLN A 45 4.91 2.20 16.49
CA GLN A 45 4.37 2.37 15.15
C GLN A 45 3.84 1.05 14.58
N THR A 46 4.51 -0.06 14.83
CA THR A 46 4.03 -1.38 14.41
C THR A 46 2.70 -1.71 15.08
N GLY A 47 2.57 -1.44 16.38
CA GLY A 47 1.33 -1.68 17.10
C GLY A 47 0.16 -0.80 16.65
N LYS A 48 0.44 0.37 16.10
CA LYS A 48 -0.57 1.31 15.60
C LYS A 48 -0.84 1.20 14.11
N TRP A 49 -0.12 0.35 13.39
CA TRP A 49 -0.19 0.31 11.92
C TRP A 49 -1.62 0.20 11.41
N ASP A 50 -2.38 -0.76 11.90
CA ASP A 50 -3.73 -1.01 11.40
C ASP A 50 -4.68 0.13 11.76
N SER A 51 -4.58 0.68 12.98
CA SER A 51 -5.44 1.79 13.41
C SER A 51 -5.09 3.11 12.71
N ASN A 52 -3.85 3.26 12.26
CA ASN A 52 -3.41 4.43 11.49
C ASN A 52 -3.73 4.32 10.00
N THR A 53 -4.22 3.16 9.54
CA THR A 53 -4.61 2.94 8.15
C THR A 53 -6.05 3.34 7.96
N ARG A 54 -6.32 4.26 7.02
CA ARG A 54 -7.68 4.72 6.71
C ARG A 54 -7.95 4.52 5.24
N ILE A 55 -9.17 4.07 4.93
CA ILE A 55 -9.62 3.82 3.58
C ILE A 55 -10.71 4.84 3.25
N ILE A 56 -10.47 5.67 2.25
CA ILE A 56 -11.41 6.73 1.85
C ILE A 56 -11.91 6.41 0.44
N ASN A 57 -13.22 6.14 0.33
CA ASN A 57 -13.84 5.84 -0.95
C ASN A 57 -14.17 7.11 -1.71
N GLY A 58 -13.58 7.28 -2.90
CA GLY A 58 -13.94 8.33 -3.83
C GLY A 58 -14.69 7.76 -5.02
N LYS A 59 -14.96 8.58 -6.03
CA LYS A 59 -15.69 8.14 -7.24
C LYS A 59 -14.84 7.22 -8.11
N LYS A 60 -13.60 7.61 -8.41
CA LYS A 60 -12.70 6.85 -9.29
C LYS A 60 -11.69 6.02 -8.52
N TYR A 61 -11.33 6.46 -7.34
CA TYR A 61 -10.23 5.88 -6.58
C TYR A 61 -10.63 5.60 -5.14
N ILE A 62 -10.00 4.59 -4.58
CA ILE A 62 -9.94 4.41 -3.12
C ILE A 62 -8.63 5.01 -2.69
N LYS A 63 -8.67 5.99 -1.79
CA LYS A 63 -7.46 6.59 -1.20
C LYS A 63 -7.09 5.80 0.03
N VAL A 64 -5.86 5.30 0.08
CA VAL A 64 -5.32 4.62 1.26
C VAL A 64 -4.40 5.58 1.98
N VAL A 65 -4.72 5.87 3.24
CA VAL A 65 -3.96 6.80 4.08
C VAL A 65 -3.31 6.00 5.21
N GLN A 66 -2.05 6.26 5.45
CA GLN A 66 -1.32 5.71 6.59
C GLN A 66 -0.82 6.85 7.43
N GLU A 67 -1.27 6.92 8.68
CA GLU A 67 -0.98 8.01 9.60
C GLU A 67 -1.42 9.36 9.02
N ASN A 68 -0.52 10.24 8.67
CA ASN A 68 -0.83 11.57 8.13
C ASN A 68 -0.58 11.70 6.63
N GLY A 69 -0.16 10.63 5.97
CA GLY A 69 0.21 10.68 4.56
C GLY A 69 -0.60 9.74 3.70
N VAL A 70 -0.73 10.09 2.42
CA VAL A 70 -1.38 9.20 1.44
C VAL A 70 -0.40 8.09 1.09
N PHE A 71 -0.81 6.84 1.36
CA PHE A 71 -0.02 5.67 1.01
C PHE A 71 -0.09 5.40 -0.51
N CYS A 72 -1.30 5.37 -1.05
CA CYS A 72 -1.52 5.18 -2.49
C CYS A 72 -2.99 5.45 -2.84
N PHE A 73 -3.28 5.38 -4.15
CA PHE A 73 -4.65 5.34 -4.67
C PHE A 73 -4.87 4.01 -5.38
N ILE A 74 -6.07 3.46 -5.26
CA ILE A 74 -6.47 2.22 -5.92
C ILE A 74 -7.57 2.54 -6.92
N VAL A 75 -7.41 2.09 -8.16
CA VAL A 75 -8.39 2.29 -9.23
C VAL A 75 -9.62 1.44 -8.95
N LYS A 76 -10.80 2.04 -8.95
CA LYS A 76 -12.05 1.34 -8.65
C LYS A 76 -12.66 0.64 -9.86
N GLU A 77 -12.48 1.19 -11.05
CA GLU A 77 -13.00 0.63 -12.30
C GLU A 77 -12.05 0.92 -13.44
N ASP A 78 -12.07 0.09 -14.47
CA ASP A 78 -11.23 0.27 -15.65
C ASP A 78 -11.49 1.65 -16.28
N PHE A 79 -10.43 2.39 -16.57
CA PHE A 79 -10.51 3.61 -17.37
C PHE A 79 -9.15 3.88 -18.03
N LYS A 80 -9.16 4.42 -19.26
CA LYS A 80 -7.95 4.62 -20.05
C LYS A 80 -7.15 3.31 -20.10
N HIS A 81 -5.86 3.35 -19.76
CA HIS A 81 -5.03 2.14 -19.69
C HIS A 81 -4.98 1.51 -18.29
N PHE A 82 -5.74 2.05 -17.34
CA PHE A 82 -5.78 1.54 -15.96
C PHE A 82 -6.86 0.48 -15.80
N LYS A 83 -6.57 -0.49 -14.93
CA LYS A 83 -7.49 -1.59 -14.61
C LYS A 83 -7.95 -1.51 -13.17
N LYS A 84 -9.14 -2.02 -12.91
CA LYS A 84 -9.66 -2.13 -11.54
C LYS A 84 -8.62 -2.81 -10.66
N GLY A 85 -8.30 -2.18 -9.53
CA GLY A 85 -7.32 -2.69 -8.57
C GLY A 85 -5.92 -2.17 -8.78
N ASP A 86 -5.64 -1.43 -9.86
CA ASP A 86 -4.31 -0.86 -10.10
C ASP A 86 -3.91 0.07 -8.96
N ILE A 87 -2.64 -0.05 -8.56
CA ILE A 87 -2.04 0.73 -7.48
C ILE A 87 -1.34 1.94 -8.10
N LEU A 88 -1.78 3.14 -7.76
CA LEU A 88 -1.20 4.39 -8.26
C LEU A 88 -0.50 5.12 -7.12
N LYS A 89 0.69 5.62 -7.41
CA LYS A 89 1.42 6.46 -6.46
C LYS A 89 0.73 7.83 -6.37
N ALA A 90 0.75 8.44 -5.19
CA ALA A 90 0.17 9.77 -5.00
C ALA A 90 1.04 10.83 -5.69
N ALA A 91 0.40 11.71 -6.47
CA ALA A 91 1.04 12.93 -6.96
C ALA A 91 0.89 14.06 -5.93
N GLY A 92 -0.14 13.97 -5.10
CA GLY A 92 -0.43 14.87 -4.00
C GLY A 92 -1.47 14.25 -3.10
N TYR A 93 -1.92 14.99 -2.08
CA TYR A 93 -2.86 14.44 -1.11
C TYR A 93 -4.20 14.03 -1.73
N ASN A 94 -4.65 14.75 -2.76
CA ASN A 94 -5.98 14.53 -3.34
C ASN A 94 -5.96 13.91 -4.73
N ALA A 95 -4.81 13.59 -5.30
CA ALA A 95 -4.74 13.09 -6.66
C ALA A 95 -3.61 12.08 -6.85
N PRO A 96 -3.88 11.01 -7.65
CA PRO A 96 -2.82 10.07 -8.02
C PRO A 96 -1.99 10.58 -9.19
N ALA A 97 -0.78 10.02 -9.32
CA ALA A 97 0.02 10.18 -10.51
C ALA A 97 -0.52 9.26 -11.60
N LEU A 98 -0.94 9.83 -12.73
CA LEU A 98 -1.54 9.07 -13.83
C LEU A 98 -0.47 8.61 -14.82
N ASN A 99 0.49 7.84 -14.34
CA ASN A 99 1.53 7.21 -15.15
C ASN A 99 1.35 5.69 -15.11
N SER A 100 2.39 4.91 -14.93
CA SER A 100 2.25 3.45 -14.89
C SER A 100 1.83 2.96 -13.51
N PRO A 101 0.90 2.00 -13.42
CA PRO A 101 0.57 1.36 -12.14
C PRO A 101 1.78 0.67 -11.54
N ARG A 102 1.83 0.60 -10.21
CA ARG A 102 2.90 -0.07 -9.46
C ARG A 102 2.53 -1.50 -9.06
N GLY A 103 1.41 -1.98 -9.55
CA GLY A 103 0.89 -3.31 -9.29
C GLY A 103 -0.62 -3.28 -9.31
N ASN A 104 -1.23 -4.42 -8.96
CA ASN A 104 -2.69 -4.54 -8.92
C ASN A 104 -3.07 -5.40 -7.72
N VAL A 105 -3.91 -4.86 -6.84
CA VAL A 105 -4.29 -5.55 -5.59
C VAL A 105 -5.13 -6.80 -5.81
N LEU A 106 -5.78 -6.93 -6.97
CA LEU A 106 -6.55 -8.13 -7.30
C LEU A 106 -5.68 -9.23 -7.89
N ASN A 107 -4.69 -8.85 -8.70
CA ASN A 107 -3.81 -9.82 -9.37
C ASN A 107 -2.67 -10.33 -8.50
N GLY A 108 -2.25 -9.56 -7.52
CA GLY A 108 -1.09 -9.90 -6.73
C GLY A 108 0.21 -9.75 -7.52
N ASN A 109 1.28 -10.36 -7.02
CA ASN A 109 2.61 -10.36 -7.64
C ASN A 109 3.20 -8.97 -7.86
N TYR A 110 3.12 -8.12 -6.85
CA TYR A 110 3.71 -6.78 -6.92
C TYR A 110 4.56 -6.50 -5.67
N PRO A 111 5.60 -5.66 -5.80
CA PRO A 111 6.39 -5.26 -4.63
C PRO A 111 5.71 -4.10 -3.90
N ILE A 112 5.91 -4.04 -2.60
CA ILE A 112 5.42 -2.94 -1.77
C ILE A 112 6.47 -2.58 -0.72
N GLN A 113 6.54 -1.31 -0.36
CA GLN A 113 7.37 -0.81 0.74
C GLN A 113 6.47 -0.18 1.80
N TRP A 114 7.01 -0.07 3.01
CA TRP A 114 6.26 0.56 4.10
C TRP A 114 5.98 2.05 3.83
N THR A 115 6.74 2.67 2.94
CA THR A 115 6.56 4.08 2.55
C THR A 115 5.56 4.26 1.39
N GLY A 116 5.08 3.18 0.80
CA GLY A 116 4.13 3.22 -0.30
C GLY A 116 4.59 2.44 -1.52
N PRO A 117 3.92 2.64 -2.66
CA PRO A 117 4.31 2.00 -3.92
C PRO A 117 5.69 2.47 -4.38
N LEU A 118 6.38 1.60 -5.13
CA LEU A 118 7.73 1.92 -5.61
C LEU A 118 7.69 3.07 -6.63
N TYR A 119 8.80 3.80 -6.72
CA TYR A 119 8.99 4.79 -7.78
C TYR A 119 9.21 4.08 -9.11
N LEU A 120 8.80 4.72 -10.19
CA LEU A 120 9.16 4.27 -11.53
C LEU A 120 10.66 4.49 -11.77
N LYS A 121 11.25 3.56 -12.46
CA LYS A 121 12.65 3.66 -12.85
C LYS A 121 12.79 4.34 -14.20
#